data_370303f580e954469e0bde3290fad113
#
_entry.id   370303f580e954469e0bde3290fad113
#
_cell.length_a   1.000
_cell.length_b   1.000
_cell.length_c   1.000
_cell.angle_alpha   90.00
_cell.angle_beta   90.00
_cell.angle_gamma   90.00
#
_symmetry.space_group_name_H-M   'P 1'
#
loop_
_entity.id
_entity.type
_entity.pdbx_description
1 polymer ?
#
loop_
_entity_poly.entity_id
_entity_poly.type
_entity_poly.pdbx_seq_one_letter_code
_entity_poly.pdbx_strand_id
1 'polypeptide(L)'
;VAHYVHYLPRKVVEPDYADRSAQWFAENQPDDQGFEVPSYHVTRSTSGPATRVAIGDTIWLFSQLVTPWGSFPAALDAKISVCDVIPYHRADEQPARTFRYQAGQGSRWFPLRDATACIKQLHTRSLSGIVRPILSHPSQPIGQALQSMRELEDADPLLAWAEELSTAAFDLISYRLIDGTPRACKKAMELVHDRQAIFWDRWSLPRRLAERREFLSDAALDAHIMGEIHRCRKVWGIHSARYAEVDSYSAREMAEARRLNKLQLY
;
A
#
# COMPACT_ATOMS: atom_id res chain seq x y z
N VAL A 1 -14.23 -4.46 19.52
CA VAL A 1 -13.22 -4.06 18.53
C VAL A 1 -13.90 -3.17 17.53
N ALA A 2 -13.47 -1.90 17.46
CA ALA A 2 -13.94 -0.98 16.44
C ALA A 2 -13.04 -1.05 15.20
N HIS A 3 -13.62 -0.77 14.04
CA HIS A 3 -12.92 -0.73 12.77
C HIS A 3 -12.97 0.69 12.19
N TYR A 4 -11.83 1.21 11.80
CA TYR A 4 -11.69 2.53 11.23
C TYR A 4 -11.13 2.44 9.82
N VAL A 5 -11.50 3.38 8.97
CA VAL A 5 -10.94 3.55 7.63
C VAL A 5 -10.31 4.92 7.50
N HIS A 6 -9.17 4.97 6.83
CA HIS A 6 -8.46 6.22 6.54
C HIS A 6 -7.84 6.14 5.14
N TYR A 7 -7.73 7.29 4.48
CA TYR A 7 -7.11 7.38 3.17
C TYR A 7 -5.72 7.99 3.26
N LEU A 8 -4.77 7.35 2.57
CA LEU A 8 -3.41 7.85 2.39
C LEU A 8 -3.13 7.99 0.89
N PRO A 9 -2.96 9.20 0.36
CA PRO A 9 -2.63 9.38 -1.05
C PRO A 9 -1.23 8.85 -1.34
N ARG A 10 -1.05 8.24 -2.51
CA ARG A 10 0.25 7.76 -3.00
C ARG A 10 0.52 8.35 -4.37
N LYS A 11 1.73 8.81 -4.60
CA LYS A 11 2.11 9.47 -5.84
C LYS A 11 3.51 9.08 -6.28
N VAL A 12 3.65 8.69 -7.53
CA VAL A 12 4.95 8.59 -8.22
C VAL A 12 5.21 9.91 -8.93
N VAL A 13 6.37 10.50 -8.72
CA VAL A 13 6.76 11.81 -9.28
C VAL A 13 8.01 11.65 -10.14
N GLU A 14 8.03 12.26 -11.32
CA GLU A 14 9.23 12.38 -12.16
C GLU A 14 10.17 13.49 -11.65
N PRO A 15 11.48 13.44 -11.99
CA PRO A 15 12.22 12.33 -12.64
C PRO A 15 12.66 11.26 -11.66
N ASP A 16 12.68 11.55 -10.38
CA ASP A 16 13.23 10.69 -9.32
C ASP A 16 12.13 9.88 -8.67
N TYR A 17 11.55 8.97 -9.42
CA TYR A 17 10.36 8.19 -9.07
C TYR A 17 10.29 7.67 -7.64
N ALA A 18 11.43 7.52 -6.97
CA ALA A 18 11.50 7.01 -5.62
C ALA A 18 11.48 8.11 -4.55
N ASP A 19 12.25 9.17 -4.72
CA ASP A 19 12.68 9.99 -3.60
C ASP A 19 11.61 10.98 -3.09
N ARG A 20 10.87 11.64 -3.96
CA ARG A 20 9.88 12.63 -3.54
C ARG A 20 8.60 12.02 -2.97
N SER A 21 8.10 10.98 -3.60
CA SER A 21 6.93 10.27 -3.08
C SER A 21 7.26 9.54 -1.80
N ALA A 22 8.46 8.97 -1.71
CA ALA A 22 8.92 8.22 -0.57
C ALA A 22 9.10 9.10 0.67
N GLN A 23 9.71 10.27 0.54
CA GLN A 23 9.84 11.22 1.66
C GLN A 23 8.49 11.70 2.18
N TRP A 24 7.54 11.96 1.29
CA TRP A 24 6.20 12.37 1.68
C TRP A 24 5.44 11.25 2.38
N PHE A 25 5.61 10.02 1.94
CA PHE A 25 5.00 8.84 2.56
C PHE A 25 5.59 8.52 3.93
N ALA A 26 6.87 8.69 4.14
CA ALA A 26 7.52 8.51 5.44
C ALA A 26 6.84 9.32 6.55
N GLU A 27 6.27 10.46 6.19
CA GLU A 27 5.59 11.34 7.14
C GLU A 27 4.15 10.94 7.47
N ASN A 28 3.48 10.20 6.59
CA ASN A 28 2.03 10.03 6.62
C ASN A 28 1.57 8.57 6.58
N GLN A 29 2.47 7.64 6.39
CA GLN A 29 2.14 6.22 6.24
C GLN A 29 2.68 5.38 7.40
N PRO A 30 2.17 4.17 7.59
CA PRO A 30 2.77 3.23 8.53
C PRO A 30 4.20 2.93 8.12
N ASP A 31 5.08 2.98 9.06
CA ASP A 31 6.42 2.43 8.97
C ASP A 31 6.37 0.91 9.15
N ASP A 32 7.43 0.19 8.85
CA ASP A 32 7.50 -1.24 9.04
C ASP A 32 8.80 -1.70 9.73
N GLN A 33 8.74 -2.86 10.34
CA GLN A 33 9.90 -3.52 10.96
C GLN A 33 10.64 -4.42 9.97
N GLY A 34 10.28 -4.35 8.71
CA GLY A 34 10.78 -5.12 7.61
C GLY A 34 9.92 -4.87 6.38
N PHE A 35 9.87 -5.82 5.45
CA PHE A 35 9.07 -5.70 4.23
C PHE A 35 7.64 -6.26 4.36
N GLU A 36 7.34 -6.95 5.44
CA GLU A 36 6.11 -7.75 5.55
C GLU A 36 5.04 -7.11 6.41
N VAL A 37 5.42 -6.35 7.45
CA VAL A 37 4.51 -5.83 8.46
C VAL A 37 4.70 -4.34 8.66
N PRO A 38 3.62 -3.54 8.68
CA PRO A 38 3.68 -2.13 9.06
C PRO A 38 4.01 -1.99 10.55
N SER A 39 4.75 -0.95 10.92
CA SER A 39 5.08 -0.65 12.33
C SER A 39 4.06 0.26 12.99
N TYR A 40 3.56 1.28 12.30
CA TYR A 40 2.59 2.22 12.85
C TYR A 40 1.85 3.00 11.76
N HIS A 41 0.77 3.67 12.16
CA HIS A 41 0.10 4.71 11.39
C HIS A 41 0.06 6.01 12.18
N VAL A 42 0.25 7.13 11.50
CA VAL A 42 0.18 8.48 12.09
C VAL A 42 -0.97 9.26 11.46
N THR A 43 -1.73 10.00 12.28
CA THR A 43 -2.72 10.96 11.80
C THR A 43 -2.53 12.32 12.46
N ARG A 44 -2.76 13.38 11.70
CA ARG A 44 -2.80 14.76 12.22
C ARG A 44 -4.20 15.15 12.70
N SER A 45 -5.17 14.26 12.60
CA SER A 45 -6.53 14.54 13.06
C SER A 45 -6.56 14.67 14.57
N THR A 46 -7.14 15.77 15.05
CA THR A 46 -7.22 16.10 16.46
C THR A 46 -8.63 15.91 17.04
N SER A 47 -9.55 15.43 16.22
CA SER A 47 -10.95 15.30 16.56
C SER A 47 -11.60 14.11 15.85
N GLY A 48 -12.83 13.84 16.20
CA GLY A 48 -13.64 12.81 15.58
C GLY A 48 -13.16 11.39 15.88
N PRO A 49 -13.33 10.44 14.94
CA PRO A 49 -13.00 9.04 15.16
C PRO A 49 -11.54 8.78 15.54
N ALA A 50 -10.59 9.58 14.99
CA ALA A 50 -9.16 9.42 15.28
C ALA A 50 -8.84 9.46 16.79
N THR A 51 -9.57 10.26 17.57
CA THR A 51 -9.35 10.37 19.02
C THR A 51 -9.97 9.23 19.84
N ARG A 52 -10.72 8.36 19.20
CA ARG A 52 -11.42 7.23 19.85
C ARG A 52 -10.77 5.89 19.59
N VAL A 53 -9.83 5.83 18.65
CA VAL A 53 -9.08 4.60 18.39
C VAL A 53 -8.37 4.16 19.66
N ALA A 54 -8.58 2.91 20.05
CA ALA A 54 -8.03 2.31 21.24
C ALA A 54 -7.21 1.05 20.91
N ILE A 55 -6.48 0.57 21.90
CA ILE A 55 -5.78 -0.72 21.81
C ILE A 55 -6.81 -1.83 21.52
N GLY A 56 -6.49 -2.67 20.57
CA GLY A 56 -7.34 -3.76 20.09
C GLY A 56 -8.22 -3.39 18.88
N ASP A 57 -8.33 -2.09 18.55
CA ASP A 57 -9.05 -1.66 17.35
C ASP A 57 -8.24 -1.92 16.08
N THR A 58 -8.91 -1.79 14.94
CA THR A 58 -8.29 -1.98 13.62
C THR A 58 -8.45 -0.73 12.76
N ILE A 59 -7.34 -0.28 12.15
CA ILE A 59 -7.35 0.78 11.14
C ILE A 59 -7.05 0.16 9.78
N TRP A 60 -7.93 0.42 8.81
CA TRP A 60 -7.79 0.01 7.43
C TRP A 60 -7.37 1.21 6.59
N LEU A 61 -6.27 1.08 5.89
CA LEU A 61 -5.71 2.14 5.07
C LEU A 61 -6.03 1.89 3.60
N PHE A 62 -6.76 2.81 3.00
CA PHE A 62 -6.97 2.84 1.56
C PHE A 62 -6.02 3.84 0.93
N SER A 63 -5.52 3.51 -0.24
CA SER A 63 -4.66 4.39 -1.04
C SER A 63 -5.10 4.37 -2.49
N GLN A 64 -4.79 5.43 -3.21
CA GLN A 64 -4.88 5.50 -4.65
C GLN A 64 -3.51 5.93 -5.19
N LEU A 65 -2.91 5.08 -6.01
CA LEU A 65 -1.63 5.38 -6.61
C LEU A 65 -1.83 6.25 -7.85
N VAL A 66 -1.26 7.44 -7.83
CA VAL A 66 -1.22 8.38 -8.96
C VAL A 66 0.18 8.39 -9.54
N THR A 67 0.28 8.27 -10.84
CA THR A 67 1.55 8.27 -11.57
C THR A 67 1.51 9.29 -12.71
N PRO A 68 2.67 9.68 -13.30
CA PRO A 68 2.70 10.52 -14.50
C PRO A 68 1.95 9.93 -15.70
N TRP A 69 1.75 8.61 -15.72
CA TRP A 69 1.11 7.88 -16.82
C TRP A 69 -0.35 7.53 -16.55
N GLY A 70 -0.88 7.85 -15.39
CA GLY A 70 -2.27 7.62 -15.02
C GLY A 70 -2.46 7.31 -13.53
N SER A 71 -3.73 7.16 -13.18
CA SER A 71 -4.14 6.83 -11.81
C SER A 71 -4.69 5.42 -11.74
N PHE A 72 -4.29 4.68 -10.72
CA PHE A 72 -4.87 3.39 -10.38
C PHE A 72 -6.22 3.57 -9.67
N PRO A 73 -7.08 2.54 -9.64
CA PRO A 73 -8.23 2.55 -8.74
C PRO A 73 -7.78 2.59 -7.29
N ALA A 74 -8.70 2.92 -6.38
CA ALA A 74 -8.46 2.81 -4.96
C ALA A 74 -8.23 1.35 -4.56
N ALA A 75 -7.25 1.11 -3.70
CA ALA A 75 -6.89 -0.21 -3.22
C ALA A 75 -6.73 -0.23 -1.70
N LEU A 76 -6.91 -1.39 -1.10
CA LEU A 76 -6.58 -1.61 0.29
C LEU A 76 -5.06 -1.72 0.42
N ASP A 77 -4.46 -0.82 1.19
CA ASP A 77 -3.02 -0.71 1.34
C ASP A 77 -2.49 -1.49 2.53
N ALA A 78 -3.10 -1.26 3.71
CA ALA A 78 -2.67 -1.92 4.94
C ALA A 78 -3.83 -2.14 5.92
N LYS A 79 -3.61 -3.09 6.81
CA LYS A 79 -4.35 -3.28 8.06
C LYS A 79 -3.41 -3.00 9.21
N ILE A 80 -3.83 -2.15 10.14
CA ILE A 80 -3.16 -1.88 11.40
C ILE A 80 -4.01 -2.45 12.53
N SER A 81 -3.57 -3.52 13.16
CA SER A 81 -4.11 -4.00 14.42
C SER A 81 -3.46 -3.19 15.54
N VAL A 82 -4.20 -2.30 16.16
CA VAL A 82 -3.64 -1.31 17.11
C VAL A 82 -3.23 -1.98 18.41
N CYS A 83 -1.95 -1.95 18.76
CA CYS A 83 -1.44 -2.46 20.03
C CYS A 83 -1.02 -1.35 21.01
N ASP A 84 -0.87 -0.11 20.53
CA ASP A 84 -0.62 1.06 21.38
C ASP A 84 -1.06 2.33 20.67
N VAL A 85 -1.40 3.37 21.47
CA VAL A 85 -1.80 4.69 20.97
C VAL A 85 -0.96 5.75 21.66
N ILE A 86 -0.03 6.34 20.93
CA ILE A 86 0.97 7.26 21.47
C ILE A 86 0.68 8.67 20.95
N PRO A 87 0.61 9.70 21.81
CA PRO A 87 0.66 11.07 21.36
C PRO A 87 1.97 11.31 20.60
N TYR A 88 1.86 11.78 19.36
CA TYR A 88 3.03 12.00 18.51
C TYR A 88 3.27 13.48 18.32
N HIS A 89 4.47 13.93 18.69
CA HIS A 89 4.94 15.29 18.49
C HIS A 89 6.12 15.28 17.51
N ARG A 90 6.01 16.02 16.43
CA ARG A 90 7.19 16.33 15.62
C ARG A 90 8.04 17.34 16.37
N ALA A 91 9.35 17.20 16.25
CA ALA A 91 10.33 18.07 16.94
C ALA A 91 10.21 19.56 16.57
N ASP A 92 9.62 19.86 15.42
CA ASP A 92 9.49 21.19 14.82
C ASP A 92 8.06 21.77 14.87
N GLU A 93 7.08 21.01 15.36
CA GLU A 93 5.70 21.48 15.50
C GLU A 93 5.36 21.79 16.95
N GLN A 94 4.72 22.93 17.21
CA GLN A 94 4.02 23.18 18.47
C GLN A 94 3.08 22.02 18.77
N PRO A 95 2.72 21.72 20.08
CA PRO A 95 2.10 20.46 20.48
C PRO A 95 0.90 20.12 19.59
N ALA A 96 1.20 19.61 18.44
CA ALA A 96 0.20 19.16 17.50
C ALA A 96 -0.38 17.89 18.11
N ARG A 97 -1.67 17.93 18.26
CA ARG A 97 -2.47 16.80 18.70
C ARG A 97 -2.49 15.76 17.58
N THR A 98 -1.40 15.05 17.44
CA THR A 98 -1.28 13.93 16.49
C THR A 98 -1.25 12.63 17.26
N PHE A 99 -1.71 11.57 16.64
CA PHE A 99 -1.69 10.23 17.23
C PHE A 99 -0.86 9.30 16.36
N ARG A 100 -0.07 8.49 17.01
CA ARG A 100 0.64 7.36 16.43
C ARG A 100 -0.01 6.09 16.95
N TYR A 101 -0.55 5.29 16.04
CA TYR A 101 -1.16 4.00 16.34
C TYR A 101 -0.14 2.92 16.02
N GLN A 102 0.40 2.28 17.05
CA GLN A 102 1.39 1.23 16.91
C GLN A 102 0.73 -0.03 16.37
N ALA A 103 1.35 -0.63 15.36
CA ALA A 103 0.88 -1.86 14.75
C ALA A 103 1.31 -3.06 15.57
N GLY A 104 0.37 -3.91 15.94
CA GLY A 104 0.58 -5.17 16.63
C GLY A 104 0.42 -6.38 15.73
N GLN A 105 0.38 -7.54 16.34
CA GLN A 105 0.18 -8.81 15.66
C GLN A 105 -1.10 -8.80 14.80
N GLY A 106 -1.02 -9.30 13.57
CA GLY A 106 -2.11 -9.30 12.60
C GLY A 106 -2.18 -8.06 11.71
N SER A 107 -1.28 -7.07 11.92
CA SER A 107 -1.06 -6.00 10.96
C SER A 107 -0.37 -6.53 9.71
N ARG A 108 -0.74 -6.01 8.54
CA ARG A 108 -0.19 -6.46 7.27
C ARG A 108 -0.34 -5.45 6.15
N TRP A 109 0.50 -5.58 5.14
CA TRP A 109 0.35 -4.94 3.83
C TRP A 109 -0.46 -5.81 2.88
N PHE A 110 -1.06 -5.18 1.87
CA PHE A 110 -1.80 -5.88 0.82
C PHE A 110 -1.21 -5.62 -0.57
N PRO A 111 -1.30 -6.58 -1.49
CA PRO A 111 -0.96 -6.38 -2.89
C PRO A 111 -1.90 -5.33 -3.52
N LEU A 112 -1.45 -4.70 -4.62
CA LEU A 112 -2.27 -3.75 -5.36
C LEU A 112 -3.38 -4.50 -6.12
N ARG A 113 -4.61 -4.23 -5.76
CA ARG A 113 -5.82 -4.74 -6.44
C ARG A 113 -6.95 -3.75 -6.28
N ASP A 114 -7.77 -3.60 -7.31
CA ASP A 114 -8.93 -2.71 -7.30
C ASP A 114 -9.91 -3.07 -6.17
N ALA A 115 -10.09 -2.17 -5.22
CA ALA A 115 -11.02 -2.33 -4.10
C ALA A 115 -12.35 -1.59 -4.30
N THR A 116 -12.61 -1.05 -5.48
CA THR A 116 -13.80 -0.21 -5.74
C THR A 116 -15.10 -0.93 -5.39
N ALA A 117 -15.20 -2.23 -5.69
CA ALA A 117 -16.39 -3.03 -5.39
C ALA A 117 -16.60 -3.20 -3.88
N CYS A 118 -15.54 -3.41 -3.11
CA CYS A 118 -15.57 -3.48 -1.66
C CYS A 118 -15.97 -2.13 -1.06
N ILE A 119 -15.32 -1.04 -1.49
CA ILE A 119 -15.57 0.31 -0.96
C ILE A 119 -17.04 0.72 -1.11
N LYS A 120 -17.70 0.34 -2.21
CA LYS A 120 -19.13 0.63 -2.44
C LYS A 120 -20.07 -0.05 -1.44
N GLN A 121 -19.63 -1.08 -0.76
CA GLN A 121 -20.43 -1.80 0.23
C GLN A 121 -20.21 -1.25 1.66
N LEU A 122 -19.19 -0.42 1.86
CA LEU A 122 -18.82 0.06 3.19
C LEU A 122 -19.67 1.26 3.61
N HIS A 123 -20.09 1.22 4.86
CA HIS A 123 -20.81 2.28 5.53
C HIS A 123 -20.05 2.75 6.77
N THR A 124 -20.15 4.03 7.06
CA THR A 124 -19.50 4.65 8.22
C THR A 124 -20.52 5.24 9.15
N ARG A 125 -20.22 5.20 10.44
CA ARG A 125 -21.02 5.75 11.51
C ARG A 125 -20.46 7.09 11.98
N SER A 126 -21.28 8.11 12.05
CA SER A 126 -20.92 9.39 12.64
C SER A 126 -20.95 9.32 14.18
N LEU A 127 -20.41 10.36 14.84
CA LEU A 127 -20.49 10.50 16.30
C LEU A 127 -21.93 10.55 16.81
N SER A 128 -22.87 11.05 15.99
CA SER A 128 -24.31 11.08 16.30
C SER A 128 -25.05 9.78 15.97
N GLY A 129 -24.33 8.72 15.58
CA GLY A 129 -24.91 7.42 15.23
C GLY A 129 -25.49 7.34 13.81
N ILE A 130 -25.38 8.40 13.01
CA ILE A 130 -25.89 8.38 11.64
C ILE A 130 -24.99 7.53 10.75
N VAL A 131 -25.59 6.53 10.10
CA VAL A 131 -24.91 5.64 9.16
C VAL A 131 -25.06 6.19 7.74
N ARG A 132 -23.94 6.19 7.01
CA ARG A 132 -23.88 6.64 5.61
C ARG A 132 -22.89 5.81 4.81
N PRO A 133 -23.11 5.59 3.50
CA PRO A 133 -22.10 4.98 2.65
C PRO A 133 -20.81 5.81 2.67
N ILE A 134 -19.66 5.18 2.50
CA ILE A 134 -18.37 5.89 2.40
C ILE A 134 -18.41 6.88 1.24
N LEU A 135 -18.86 6.42 0.07
CA LEU A 135 -19.05 7.27 -1.10
C LEU A 135 -20.47 7.83 -1.11
N SER A 136 -20.63 9.15 -1.10
CA SER A 136 -21.93 9.81 -1.22
C SER A 136 -22.52 9.69 -2.62
N HIS A 137 -21.67 9.45 -3.64
CA HIS A 137 -22.08 9.10 -5.00
C HIS A 137 -20.98 8.26 -5.69
N PRO A 138 -21.32 7.47 -6.73
CA PRO A 138 -20.40 6.51 -7.35
C PRO A 138 -19.11 7.09 -7.93
N SER A 139 -19.12 8.36 -8.32
CA SER A 139 -17.96 9.06 -8.90
C SER A 139 -17.16 9.88 -7.88
N GLN A 140 -17.51 9.83 -6.60
CA GLN A 140 -16.76 10.56 -5.57
C GLN A 140 -15.36 9.98 -5.41
N PRO A 141 -14.29 10.79 -5.48
CA PRO A 141 -12.93 10.33 -5.20
C PRO A 141 -12.82 9.80 -3.78
N ILE A 142 -12.19 8.64 -3.62
CA ILE A 142 -12.02 8.00 -2.29
C ILE A 142 -11.23 8.90 -1.33
N GLY A 143 -10.24 9.63 -1.83
CA GLY A 143 -9.47 10.56 -1.02
C GLY A 143 -10.31 11.71 -0.45
N GLN A 144 -11.32 12.17 -1.17
CA GLN A 144 -12.28 13.14 -0.65
C GLN A 144 -13.24 12.51 0.37
N ALA A 145 -13.69 11.29 0.11
CA ALA A 145 -14.61 10.57 0.99
C ALA A 145 -13.97 10.22 2.34
N LEU A 146 -12.68 9.88 2.35
CA LEU A 146 -11.90 9.46 3.52
C LEU A 146 -10.78 10.46 3.87
N GLN A 147 -10.99 11.76 3.61
CA GLN A 147 -10.05 12.82 3.98
C GLN A 147 -9.75 12.85 5.50
N SER A 148 -10.68 12.41 6.30
CA SER A 148 -10.50 12.15 7.73
C SER A 148 -10.83 10.70 8.05
N MET A 149 -10.21 10.17 9.10
CA MET A 149 -10.54 8.84 9.61
C MET A 149 -12.03 8.73 9.95
N ARG A 150 -12.63 7.60 9.59
CA ARG A 150 -14.04 7.30 9.87
C ARG A 150 -14.18 5.93 10.51
N GLU A 151 -15.15 5.77 11.39
CA GLU A 151 -15.51 4.49 11.98
C GLU A 151 -16.46 3.74 11.04
N LEU A 152 -16.21 2.46 10.80
CA LEU A 152 -17.09 1.59 10.04
C LEU A 152 -18.32 1.20 10.87
N GLU A 153 -19.46 1.15 10.24
CA GLU A 153 -20.68 0.58 10.81
C GLU A 153 -20.59 -0.94 10.85
N ASP A 154 -20.16 -1.53 9.76
CA ASP A 154 -19.95 -2.96 9.58
C ASP A 154 -18.63 -3.18 8.85
N ALA A 155 -17.79 -4.05 9.39
CA ALA A 155 -16.49 -4.38 8.83
C ALA A 155 -16.49 -5.68 8.00
N ASP A 156 -17.55 -6.47 8.01
CA ASP A 156 -17.60 -7.80 7.39
C ASP A 156 -17.22 -7.77 5.90
N PRO A 157 -17.72 -6.82 5.07
CA PRO A 157 -17.32 -6.77 3.66
C PRO A 157 -15.80 -6.53 3.48
N LEU A 158 -15.20 -5.73 4.38
CA LEU A 158 -13.78 -5.42 4.32
C LEU A 158 -12.92 -6.56 4.88
N LEU A 159 -13.40 -7.24 5.91
CA LEU A 159 -12.75 -8.45 6.45
C LEU A 159 -12.72 -9.56 5.39
N ALA A 160 -13.85 -9.81 4.71
CA ALA A 160 -13.92 -10.79 3.62
C ALA A 160 -12.97 -10.42 2.46
N TRP A 161 -12.93 -9.13 2.08
CA TRP A 161 -12.02 -8.65 1.05
C TRP A 161 -10.55 -8.80 1.44
N ALA A 162 -10.19 -8.47 2.67
CA ALA A 162 -8.83 -8.61 3.19
C ALA A 162 -8.38 -10.07 3.24
N GLU A 163 -9.27 -10.99 3.59
CA GLU A 163 -8.99 -12.43 3.56
C GLU A 163 -8.79 -12.93 2.13
N GLU A 164 -9.65 -12.52 1.20
CA GLU A 164 -9.48 -12.81 -0.23
C GLU A 164 -8.12 -12.31 -0.74
N LEU A 165 -7.73 -11.06 -0.42
CA LEU A 165 -6.44 -10.50 -0.81
C LEU A 165 -5.24 -11.25 -0.20
N SER A 166 -5.39 -11.74 1.03
CA SER A 166 -4.31 -12.44 1.73
C SER A 166 -4.02 -13.83 1.17
N THR A 167 -5.03 -14.45 0.56
CA THR A 167 -4.95 -15.78 -0.04
C THR A 167 -4.87 -15.76 -1.56
N ALA A 168 -5.14 -14.60 -2.17
CA ALA A 168 -5.12 -14.46 -3.62
C ALA A 168 -3.72 -14.70 -4.20
N ALA A 169 -3.67 -15.44 -5.29
CA ALA A 169 -2.49 -15.49 -6.13
C ALA A 169 -2.29 -14.12 -6.78
N PHE A 170 -1.07 -13.60 -6.74
CA PHE A 170 -0.70 -12.33 -7.35
C PHE A 170 0.32 -12.51 -8.46
N ASP A 171 0.39 -11.54 -9.34
CA ASP A 171 1.43 -11.44 -10.36
C ASP A 171 2.50 -10.42 -9.91
N LEU A 172 3.76 -10.68 -10.24
CA LEU A 172 4.87 -9.79 -9.94
C LEU A 172 5.32 -9.05 -11.20
N ILE A 173 5.61 -7.75 -11.08
CA ILE A 173 6.16 -6.96 -12.18
C ILE A 173 7.64 -6.71 -11.92
N SER A 174 8.47 -7.30 -12.78
CA SER A 174 9.92 -7.13 -12.81
C SER A 174 10.31 -6.21 -13.97
N TYR A 175 11.09 -5.18 -13.70
CA TYR A 175 11.50 -4.20 -14.70
C TYR A 175 12.79 -3.47 -14.31
N ARG A 176 13.43 -2.83 -15.26
CA ARG A 176 14.56 -1.96 -15.00
C ARG A 176 14.06 -0.54 -14.72
N LEU A 177 14.37 -0.01 -13.55
CA LEU A 177 13.87 1.29 -13.10
C LEU A 177 14.18 2.43 -14.08
N ILE A 178 15.40 2.45 -14.62
CA ILE A 178 15.92 3.55 -15.42
C ILE A 178 15.24 3.73 -16.79
N ASP A 179 14.72 2.65 -17.38
CA ASP A 179 14.15 2.66 -18.74
C ASP A 179 12.86 1.84 -18.90
N GLY A 180 12.45 1.10 -17.88
CA GLY A 180 11.29 0.22 -17.90
C GLY A 180 10.04 0.77 -17.20
N THR A 181 10.17 1.82 -16.38
CA THR A 181 9.09 2.28 -15.49
C THR A 181 7.79 2.65 -16.22
N PRO A 182 7.75 3.39 -17.34
CA PRO A 182 6.49 3.71 -18.02
C PRO A 182 5.75 2.45 -18.52
N ARG A 183 6.48 1.48 -19.07
CA ARG A 183 5.92 0.22 -19.55
C ARG A 183 5.46 -0.67 -18.40
N ALA A 184 6.22 -0.71 -17.30
CA ALA A 184 5.83 -1.40 -16.08
C ALA A 184 4.52 -0.84 -15.52
N CYS A 185 4.39 0.49 -15.46
CA CYS A 185 3.17 1.15 -15.04
C CYS A 185 1.98 0.79 -15.94
N LYS A 186 2.15 0.83 -17.25
CA LYS A 186 1.10 0.43 -18.20
C LYS A 186 0.66 -1.02 -17.95
N LYS A 187 1.61 -1.94 -17.81
CA LYS A 187 1.30 -3.34 -17.51
C LYS A 187 0.60 -3.51 -16.16
N ALA A 188 1.06 -2.79 -15.14
CA ALA A 188 0.40 -2.78 -13.84
C ALA A 188 -1.07 -2.33 -13.94
N MET A 189 -1.33 -1.26 -14.67
CA MET A 189 -2.69 -0.75 -14.88
C MET A 189 -3.58 -1.77 -15.60
N GLU A 190 -3.08 -2.43 -16.65
CA GLU A 190 -3.80 -3.50 -17.34
C GLU A 190 -4.21 -4.62 -16.38
N LEU A 191 -3.24 -5.13 -15.61
CA LEU A 191 -3.50 -6.23 -14.68
C LEU A 191 -4.50 -5.85 -13.57
N VAL A 192 -4.39 -4.65 -13.02
CA VAL A 192 -5.32 -4.16 -11.99
C VAL A 192 -6.71 -3.92 -12.58
N HIS A 193 -6.80 -3.44 -13.83
CA HIS A 193 -8.07 -3.31 -14.55
C HIS A 193 -8.75 -4.67 -14.74
N ASP A 194 -7.95 -5.71 -15.03
CA ASP A 194 -8.40 -7.10 -15.12
C ASP A 194 -8.61 -7.76 -13.74
N ARG A 195 -8.68 -6.95 -12.68
CA ARG A 195 -8.91 -7.38 -11.29
C ARG A 195 -7.87 -8.34 -10.73
N GLN A 196 -6.67 -8.35 -11.31
CA GLN A 196 -5.56 -9.13 -10.77
C GLN A 196 -4.93 -8.42 -9.58
N ALA A 197 -4.52 -9.21 -8.58
CA ALA A 197 -3.63 -8.72 -7.53
C ALA A 197 -2.20 -8.68 -8.06
N ILE A 198 -1.46 -7.62 -7.77
CA ILE A 198 -0.09 -7.48 -8.24
C ILE A 198 0.87 -7.07 -7.12
N PHE A 199 2.08 -7.59 -7.16
CA PHE A 199 3.25 -7.05 -6.49
C PHE A 199 4.00 -6.17 -7.49
N TRP A 200 4.05 -4.88 -7.20
CA TRP A 200 4.82 -3.91 -7.97
C TRP A 200 5.56 -3.01 -6.99
N ASP A 201 6.84 -2.84 -7.17
CA ASP A 201 7.72 -2.14 -6.22
C ASP A 201 7.20 -0.73 -5.85
N ARG A 202 6.60 -0.02 -6.81
CA ARG A 202 5.99 1.30 -6.58
C ARG A 202 4.81 1.29 -5.62
N TRP A 203 4.14 0.17 -5.48
CA TRP A 203 3.12 -0.05 -4.48
C TRP A 203 3.69 -0.72 -3.24
N SER A 204 4.48 -1.76 -3.42
CA SER A 204 4.87 -2.66 -2.35
C SER A 204 6.08 -2.20 -1.55
N LEU A 205 7.02 -1.45 -2.16
CA LEU A 205 8.31 -1.11 -1.55
C LEU A 205 8.58 0.38 -1.25
N PRO A 206 7.89 1.38 -1.84
CA PRO A 206 8.38 2.76 -1.84
C PRO A 206 8.63 3.33 -0.45
N ARG A 207 7.76 3.03 0.49
CA ARG A 207 7.88 3.50 1.88
C ARG A 207 9.07 2.93 2.62
N ARG A 208 9.28 1.64 2.40
CA ARG A 208 10.31 0.84 3.06
C ARG A 208 11.70 1.27 2.64
N LEU A 209 11.84 1.56 1.34
CA LEU A 209 13.11 2.01 0.78
C LEU A 209 13.49 3.44 1.21
N ALA A 210 12.51 4.33 1.35
CA ALA A 210 12.77 5.72 1.70
C ALA A 210 13.32 5.90 3.10
N GLU A 211 12.71 5.20 4.07
CA GLU A 211 13.05 5.35 5.48
C GLU A 211 14.29 4.56 5.87
N ARG A 212 14.66 3.55 5.09
CA ARG A 212 15.65 2.57 5.48
C ARG A 212 16.79 2.36 4.48
N ARG A 213 17.00 3.28 3.55
CA ARG A 213 18.16 3.20 2.64
C ARG A 213 19.48 3.03 3.39
N GLU A 214 19.59 3.54 4.62
CA GLU A 214 20.76 3.39 5.46
C GLU A 214 20.82 2.06 6.23
N PHE A 215 19.66 1.37 6.36
CA PHE A 215 19.53 0.18 7.21
C PHE A 215 19.22 -1.11 6.46
N LEU A 216 18.71 -1.02 5.25
CA LEU A 216 18.44 -2.20 4.42
C LEU A 216 19.63 -2.50 3.56
N SER A 217 20.27 -3.63 3.84
CA SER A 217 21.27 -4.18 2.92
C SER A 217 20.59 -4.59 1.61
N ASP A 218 21.30 -4.42 0.49
CA ASP A 218 20.88 -4.95 -0.81
C ASP A 218 20.49 -6.43 -0.74
N ALA A 219 21.14 -7.19 0.15
CA ALA A 219 20.86 -8.59 0.38
C ALA A 219 19.47 -8.84 1.00
N ALA A 220 19.01 -7.98 1.92
CA ALA A 220 17.68 -8.11 2.52
C ALA A 220 16.58 -7.79 1.50
N LEU A 221 16.78 -6.77 0.67
CA LEU A 221 15.87 -6.42 -0.42
C LEU A 221 15.80 -7.56 -1.45
N ASP A 222 16.94 -8.09 -1.85
CA ASP A 222 17.04 -9.21 -2.80
C ASP A 222 16.31 -10.45 -2.25
N ALA A 223 16.57 -10.82 -1.00
CA ALA A 223 15.89 -11.95 -0.35
C ALA A 223 14.36 -11.77 -0.31
N HIS A 224 13.89 -10.56 -0.02
CA HIS A 224 12.45 -10.26 -0.02
C HIS A 224 11.86 -10.41 -1.41
N ILE A 225 12.44 -9.79 -2.44
CA ILE A 225 11.96 -9.89 -3.82
C ILE A 225 11.98 -11.35 -4.32
N MET A 226 13.06 -12.09 -4.03
CA MET A 226 13.13 -13.52 -4.36
C MET A 226 12.03 -14.33 -3.67
N GLY A 227 11.74 -14.03 -2.41
CA GLY A 227 10.61 -14.62 -1.69
C GLY A 227 9.27 -14.35 -2.39
N GLU A 228 9.03 -13.11 -2.85
CA GLU A 228 7.81 -12.76 -3.59
C GLU A 228 7.74 -13.44 -4.96
N ILE A 229 8.87 -13.65 -5.66
CA ILE A 229 8.92 -14.43 -6.91
C ILE A 229 8.52 -15.89 -6.65
N HIS A 230 8.95 -16.48 -5.54
CA HIS A 230 8.53 -17.84 -5.17
C HIS A 230 7.02 -17.94 -4.89
N ARG A 231 6.44 -16.91 -4.28
CA ARG A 231 5.02 -16.86 -3.89
C ARG A 231 4.10 -16.49 -5.04
N CYS A 232 4.54 -15.65 -5.98
CA CYS A 232 3.70 -15.16 -7.08
C CYS A 232 3.28 -16.28 -8.04
N ARG A 233 2.16 -16.03 -8.72
CA ARG A 233 1.67 -16.91 -9.79
C ARG A 233 2.52 -16.77 -11.06
N LYS A 234 2.86 -15.54 -11.42
CA LYS A 234 3.56 -15.19 -12.66
C LYS A 234 4.45 -13.96 -12.44
N VAL A 235 5.57 -13.91 -13.14
CA VAL A 235 6.44 -12.74 -13.21
C VAL A 235 6.35 -12.14 -14.61
N TRP A 236 5.91 -10.88 -14.68
CA TRP A 236 5.93 -10.10 -15.91
C TRP A 236 7.25 -9.36 -16.03
N GLY A 237 8.14 -9.87 -16.89
CA GLY A 237 9.41 -9.23 -17.22
C GLY A 237 9.19 -8.13 -18.26
N ILE A 238 9.29 -6.87 -17.85
CA ILE A 238 9.10 -5.73 -18.75
C ILE A 238 10.35 -5.50 -19.57
N HIS A 239 10.27 -5.84 -20.85
CA HIS A 239 11.39 -5.69 -21.76
C HIS A 239 11.77 -4.21 -21.96
N SER A 240 13.02 -3.90 -21.73
CA SER A 240 13.65 -2.61 -22.04
C SER A 240 15.09 -2.85 -22.50
N ALA A 241 15.76 -1.83 -23.03
CA ALA A 241 17.12 -1.96 -23.52
C ALA A 241 18.09 -2.48 -22.45
N ARG A 242 17.85 -2.15 -21.19
CA ARG A 242 18.72 -2.48 -20.06
C ARG A 242 18.14 -3.56 -19.11
N TYR A 243 17.02 -4.17 -19.46
CA TYR A 243 16.32 -5.11 -18.55
C TYR A 243 17.19 -6.31 -18.15
N ALA A 244 17.91 -6.89 -19.10
CA ALA A 244 18.77 -8.05 -18.88
C ALA A 244 20.25 -7.69 -18.65
N GLU A 245 20.54 -6.45 -18.25
CA GLU A 245 21.91 -6.01 -17.98
C GLU A 245 22.53 -6.88 -16.85
N VAL A 246 23.74 -7.35 -17.10
CA VAL A 246 24.44 -8.26 -16.19
C VAL A 246 24.57 -7.63 -14.79
N ASP A 247 24.45 -8.45 -13.76
CA ASP A 247 24.53 -8.08 -12.34
C ASP A 247 23.43 -7.12 -11.84
N SER A 248 22.36 -6.93 -12.61
CA SER A 248 21.21 -6.15 -12.18
C SER A 248 20.20 -6.98 -11.38
N TYR A 249 19.40 -6.33 -10.52
CA TYR A 249 18.26 -6.96 -9.86
C TYR A 249 17.30 -7.60 -10.85
N SER A 250 16.92 -6.89 -11.91
CA SER A 250 16.03 -7.41 -12.94
C SER A 250 16.57 -8.64 -13.67
N ALA A 251 17.90 -8.74 -13.88
CA ALA A 251 18.50 -9.93 -14.46
C ALA A 251 18.40 -11.15 -13.53
N ARG A 252 18.62 -10.96 -12.23
CA ARG A 252 18.48 -12.03 -11.22
C ARG A 252 17.02 -12.46 -11.07
N GLU A 253 16.08 -11.52 -10.98
CA GLU A 253 14.64 -11.77 -10.95
C GLU A 253 14.18 -12.58 -12.16
N MET A 254 14.65 -12.21 -13.36
CA MET A 254 14.35 -12.91 -14.61
C MET A 254 14.92 -14.34 -14.60
N ALA A 255 16.15 -14.53 -14.13
CA ALA A 255 16.77 -15.85 -14.05
C ALA A 255 15.98 -16.77 -13.12
N GLU A 256 15.61 -16.27 -11.93
CA GLU A 256 14.82 -17.04 -10.97
C GLU A 256 13.39 -17.33 -11.48
N ALA A 257 12.74 -16.35 -12.07
CA ALA A 257 11.42 -16.54 -12.67
C ALA A 257 11.42 -17.59 -13.81
N ARG A 258 12.50 -17.63 -14.62
CA ARG A 258 12.69 -18.69 -15.64
C ARG A 258 12.89 -20.05 -14.99
N ARG A 259 13.74 -20.14 -13.97
CA ARG A 259 13.99 -21.38 -13.22
C ARG A 259 12.69 -21.98 -12.67
N LEU A 260 11.79 -21.13 -12.21
CA LEU A 260 10.48 -21.50 -11.66
C LEU A 260 9.38 -21.65 -12.71
N ASN A 261 9.70 -21.46 -13.98
CA ASN A 261 8.74 -21.46 -15.10
C ASN A 261 7.57 -20.47 -14.92
N LYS A 262 7.86 -19.30 -14.36
CA LYS A 262 6.88 -18.23 -14.08
C LYS A 262 7.03 -17.00 -14.99
N LEU A 263 8.14 -16.88 -15.74
CA LEU A 263 8.45 -15.70 -16.53
C LEU A 263 7.53 -15.55 -17.75
N GLN A 264 6.96 -14.37 -17.90
CA GLN A 264 6.27 -13.89 -19.10
C GLN A 264 6.91 -12.55 -19.51
N LEU A 265 7.43 -12.46 -20.74
CA LEU A 265 7.95 -11.20 -21.26
C LEU A 265 6.81 -10.31 -21.81
N TYR A 266 6.95 -9.00 -21.59
CA TYR A 266 5.99 -7.97 -22.00
C TYR A 266 6.70 -6.80 -22.71
#